data_f20c3d80ac52df251ea3491e598caed4
#
_entry.id   f20c3d80ac52df251ea3491e598caed4
#
_cell.length_a   1.000
_cell.length_b   1.000
_cell.length_c   1.000
_cell.angle_alpha   90.00
_cell.angle_beta   90.00
_cell.angle_gamma   90.00
#
_symmetry.space_group_name_H-M   'P 1'
#
loop_
_entity.id
_entity.type
_entity.pdbx_description
1 polymer ?
#
loop_
_entity_poly.entity_id
_entity_poly.type
_entity_poly.pdbx_seq_one_letter_code
_entity_poly.pdbx_strand_id
1 'polypeptide(L)' 'MHAIMVPIGKLIKDILDERGLTATWLADKIPCGRANIYKIFNKNSIDTELLLRICIVLEHDFFKYYSQEMKE' A
#
# COMPACT_ATOMS: atom_id res chain seq x y z
N MET A 1 15.50 -21.31 -3.36
CA MET A 1 14.09 -20.91 -3.40
C MET A 1 13.96 -19.42 -3.13
N HIS A 2 13.22 -18.72 -3.96
CA HIS A 2 13.02 -17.29 -3.83
C HIS A 2 11.99 -16.99 -2.77
N ALA A 3 12.36 -16.18 -1.76
CA ALA A 3 11.42 -15.75 -0.74
C ALA A 3 10.75 -14.45 -1.18
N ILE A 4 9.43 -14.44 -1.21
CA ILE A 4 8.67 -13.26 -1.59
C ILE A 4 8.64 -12.29 -0.41
N MET A 5 9.16 -11.09 -0.63
CA MET A 5 9.25 -10.06 0.40
C MET A 5 8.74 -8.73 -0.13
N VAL A 6 7.43 -8.53 -0.08
CA VAL A 6 6.82 -7.25 -0.43
C VAL A 6 6.06 -6.73 0.79
N PRO A 7 6.71 -5.93 1.64
CA PRO A 7 6.03 -5.37 2.82
C PRO A 7 5.11 -4.23 2.38
N ILE A 8 4.01 -4.58 1.76
CA ILE A 8 3.14 -3.61 1.07
C ILE A 8 2.61 -2.53 2.00
N GLY A 9 2.23 -2.90 3.23
CA GLY A 9 1.72 -1.92 4.18
C GLY A 9 2.75 -0.85 4.53
N LYS A 10 3.99 -1.28 4.73
CA LYS A 10 5.09 -0.36 5.03
C LYS A 10 5.39 0.54 3.84
N LEU A 11 5.36 -0.02 2.64
CA LEU A 11 5.62 0.75 1.41
C LEU A 11 4.58 1.84 1.22
N ILE A 12 3.31 1.53 1.51
CA ILE A 12 2.22 2.52 1.44
C ILE A 12 2.47 3.62 2.47
N LYS A 13 2.80 3.22 3.70
CA LYS A 13 3.08 4.21 4.76
C LYS A 13 4.26 5.10 4.39
N ASP A 14 5.31 4.53 3.83
CA ASP A 14 6.50 5.29 3.43
C ASP A 14 6.15 6.36 2.38
N ILE A 15 5.30 6.02 1.41
CA ILE A 15 4.87 6.98 0.39
C ILE A 15 4.04 8.11 1.01
N LEU A 16 3.14 7.76 1.94
CA LEU A 16 2.37 8.79 2.65
C LEU A 16 3.29 9.73 3.41
N ASP A 17 4.23 9.18 4.16
CA ASP A 17 5.18 9.98 4.94
C ASP A 17 6.03 10.87 4.05
N GLU A 18 6.52 10.32 2.93
CA GLU A 18 7.33 11.06 1.97
C GLU A 18 6.59 12.25 1.40
N ARG A 19 5.27 12.12 1.20
CA ARG A 19 4.43 13.17 0.63
C ARG A 19 3.80 14.06 1.68
N GLY A 20 4.06 13.83 2.96
CA GLY A 20 3.46 14.59 4.04
C GLY A 20 1.97 14.33 4.22
N LEU A 21 1.51 13.15 3.82
CA LEU A 21 0.11 12.75 3.92
C LEU A 21 -0.10 11.87 5.15
N THR A 22 -1.35 11.83 5.64
CA THR A 22 -1.69 11.10 6.85
C THR A 22 -2.61 9.91 6.55
N ALA A 23 -2.73 9.00 7.53
CA ALA A 23 -3.69 7.91 7.46
C ALA A 23 -5.12 8.45 7.33
N THR A 24 -5.41 9.55 8.02
CA THR A 24 -6.73 10.19 7.94
C THR A 24 -7.01 10.67 6.51
N TRP A 25 -6.02 11.28 5.88
CA TRP A 25 -6.16 11.72 4.50
C TRP A 25 -6.50 10.55 3.59
N LEU A 26 -5.76 9.44 3.74
CA LEU A 26 -5.98 8.26 2.91
C LEU A 26 -7.38 7.65 3.16
N ALA A 27 -7.79 7.58 4.42
CA ALA A 27 -9.10 7.04 4.79
C ALA A 27 -10.26 7.87 4.20
N ASP A 28 -10.05 9.17 4.02
CA ASP A 28 -11.05 10.04 3.40
C ASP A 28 -11.19 9.79 1.91
N LYS A 29 -10.14 9.26 1.27
CA LYS A 29 -10.13 9.02 -0.17
C LYS A 29 -10.60 7.62 -0.55
N ILE A 30 -10.57 6.70 0.40
CA ILE A 30 -10.90 5.29 0.18
C ILE A 30 -12.03 4.93 1.14
N PRO A 31 -13.06 4.20 0.69
CA PRO A 31 -14.20 3.86 1.54
C PRO A 31 -13.85 2.77 2.57
N CYS A 32 -12.94 3.08 3.47
CA CYS A 32 -12.63 2.24 4.63
C CYS A 32 -12.27 3.13 5.80
N GLY A 33 -12.53 2.68 7.01
CA GLY A 33 -12.28 3.46 8.21
C GLY A 33 -10.80 3.64 8.50
N ARG A 34 -10.47 4.66 9.30
CA ARG A 34 -9.08 4.92 9.71
C ARG A 34 -8.45 3.71 10.39
N ALA A 35 -9.23 2.98 11.19
CA ALA A 35 -8.72 1.77 11.85
C ALA A 35 -8.21 0.75 10.83
N ASN A 36 -8.92 0.61 9.70
CA ASN A 36 -8.50 -0.31 8.64
C ASN A 36 -7.23 0.18 7.96
N ILE A 37 -7.07 1.49 7.79
CA ILE A 37 -5.84 2.04 7.22
C ILE A 37 -4.64 1.71 8.11
N TYR A 38 -4.77 1.90 9.43
CA TYR A 38 -3.69 1.56 10.35
C TYR A 38 -3.36 0.07 10.32
N LYS A 39 -4.37 -0.79 10.17
CA LYS A 39 -4.15 -2.22 10.04
C LYS A 39 -3.37 -2.56 8.77
N ILE A 40 -3.66 -1.84 7.67
CA ILE A 40 -2.98 -2.04 6.40
C ILE A 40 -1.47 -1.81 6.54
N PHE A 41 -1.07 -0.81 7.31
CA PHE A 41 0.35 -0.49 7.48
C PHE A 41 1.18 -1.64 8.04
N ASN A 42 0.55 -2.57 8.74
CA ASN A 42 1.23 -3.71 9.35
C ASN A 42 1.08 -5.00 8.53
N LYS A 43 0.44 -4.92 7.36
CA LYS A 43 0.19 -6.11 6.54
C LYS A 43 1.25 -6.27 5.47
N ASN A 44 1.60 -7.51 5.20
CA ASN A 44 2.50 -7.85 4.10
C ASN A 44 1.72 -8.27 2.85
N SER A 45 0.39 -8.29 2.93
CA SER A 45 -0.48 -8.65 1.82
C SER A 45 -1.82 -7.97 2.02
N ILE A 46 -2.37 -7.40 0.95
CA ILE A 46 -3.70 -6.79 0.98
C ILE A 46 -4.45 -7.19 -0.27
N ASP A 47 -5.77 -7.01 -0.21
CA ASP A 47 -6.64 -7.27 -1.34
C ASP A 47 -6.23 -6.43 -2.56
N THR A 48 -6.22 -7.06 -3.74
CA THR A 48 -5.76 -6.39 -4.96
C THR A 48 -6.66 -5.23 -5.36
N GLU A 49 -7.96 -5.32 -5.11
CA GLU A 49 -8.86 -4.22 -5.41
C GLU A 49 -8.56 -3.02 -4.52
N LEU A 50 -8.32 -3.26 -3.24
CA LEU A 50 -7.93 -2.19 -2.32
C LEU A 50 -6.59 -1.59 -2.72
N LEU A 51 -5.64 -2.43 -3.09
CA LEU A 51 -4.33 -1.96 -3.56
C LEU A 51 -4.46 -1.09 -4.80
N LEU A 52 -5.31 -1.50 -5.74
CA LEU A 52 -5.55 -0.71 -6.94
C LEU A 52 -6.12 0.68 -6.61
N ARG A 53 -7.07 0.74 -5.68
CA ARG A 53 -7.63 2.02 -5.23
C ARG A 53 -6.56 2.92 -4.62
N ILE A 54 -5.67 2.34 -3.82
CA ILE A 54 -4.57 3.08 -3.21
C ILE A 54 -3.61 3.59 -4.28
N CYS A 55 -3.29 2.77 -5.28
CA CYS A 55 -2.46 3.19 -6.41
C CYS A 55 -3.05 4.41 -7.12
N ILE A 56 -4.35 4.37 -7.39
CA ILE A 56 -5.04 5.45 -8.08
C ILE A 56 -5.02 6.73 -7.25
N VAL A 57 -5.35 6.61 -5.97
CA VAL A 57 -5.44 7.77 -5.06
C VAL A 57 -4.08 8.42 -4.86
N LEU A 58 -3.03 7.61 -4.73
CA LEU A 58 -1.67 8.12 -4.51
C LEU A 58 -0.91 8.35 -5.81
N GLU A 59 -1.50 8.01 -6.95
CA GLU A 59 -0.84 8.10 -8.25
C GLU A 59 0.54 7.45 -8.21
N HIS A 60 0.59 6.24 -7.64
CA HIS A 60 1.81 5.49 -7.46
C HIS A 60 1.55 4.02 -7.76
N ASP A 61 2.40 3.41 -8.56
CA ASP A 61 2.26 2.00 -8.94
C ASP A 61 2.88 1.08 -7.90
N PHE A 62 2.06 0.60 -6.96
CA PHE A 62 2.53 -0.37 -5.96
C PHE A 62 2.65 -1.79 -6.54
N PHE A 63 2.01 -2.07 -7.68
CA PHE A 63 2.12 -3.39 -8.31
C PHE A 63 3.50 -3.66 -8.85
N LYS A 64 4.28 -2.62 -9.12
CA LYS A 64 5.66 -2.79 -9.62
C LYS A 64 6.53 -3.56 -8.62
N TYR A 65 6.26 -3.45 -7.32
CA TYR A 65 7.03 -4.18 -6.32
C TYR A 65 6.82 -5.68 -6.46
N TYR A 66 5.61 -6.09 -6.83
CA TYR A 66 5.29 -7.49 -7.09
C TYR A 66 5.89 -7.96 -8.41
N SER A 67 5.82 -7.12 -9.44
CA SER A 67 6.44 -7.44 -10.74
C SER A 67 7.95 -7.64 -10.60
N GLN A 68 8.59 -6.82 -9.77
CA GLN A 68 10.03 -6.93 -9.52
C GLN A 68 10.38 -8.25 -8.84
N GLU A 69 9.49 -8.77 -7.99
CA GLU A 69 9.71 -10.06 -7.33
C GLU A 69 9.64 -11.23 -8.29
N MET A 70 9.02 -11.06 -9.44
CA MET A 70 8.97 -12.09 -10.50
C MET A 70 10.26 -12.19 -11.29
N LYS A 71 11.12 -11.18 -11.21
CA LYS A 71 12.40 -11.14 -11.93
C LYS A 71 13.50 -11.67 -11.03
N GLU A 72 14.31 -12.53 -11.55
CA GLU A 72 15.42 -13.13 -10.81
C GLU A 72 16.76 -12.83 -11.44
#